data_f1025e739262f19a115c17847b615dc5
#
_entry.id   f1025e739262f19a115c17847b615dc5
#
_cell.length_a   1.000
_cell.length_b   1.000
_cell.length_c   1.000
_cell.angle_alpha   90.00
_cell.angle_beta   90.00
_cell.angle_gamma   90.00
#
_symmetry.space_group_name_H-M   'P 1'
#
loop_
_entity.id
_entity.type
_entity.pdbx_description
1 polymer ?
#
loop_
_entity_poly.entity_id
_entity_poly.type
_entity_poly.pdbx_seq_one_letter_code
_entity_poly.pdbx_strand_id
1 'polypeptide(L)'
;MEKLLRAVLVLCAATIVCASAFAIESPAEASSNSPAEAGSSAVKQAIQNTSFGGYVIGKASANNQEGATHSNFELRLVRLYAKGKMLDFAYNLQMQVNGIGGSAGEKGPRIVDAWIEWQHWTWARIKFGQMKRAFMIENPMNPWDIGFGTYSQATSKLSGMSDRCGEHDSNGRDVGVQLQGDLLPSARDGHAWVHYQVGLWTGQGINHADKNSHKDLIGGIGISPVKGLSLNWWGWNGRYTSATGITVDRRRWAAGLQYNGAFTLRGEYVHSYGYKVSDWDAENTAWKGSAKSQGWYVMAGAPVTRDKKLRIYGKVDAYSDYLHLDYSTTKTIYGISAEYWILKNLKLQLNLNQIDDNATEHRGADGSYSTADLQLYWRF
;
A
#
# COMPACT_ATOMS: atom_id res chain seq x y z
N MET A 1 3.80 -25.01 14.07
CA MET A 1 3.34 -24.84 12.68
C MET A 1 1.90 -25.31 12.51
N GLU A 2 1.57 -26.54 12.88
CA GLU A 2 0.22 -27.09 12.74
C GLU A 2 -0.88 -26.35 13.52
N LYS A 3 -0.61 -25.89 14.74
CA LYS A 3 -1.56 -25.09 15.54
C LYS A 3 -1.82 -23.69 14.93
N LEU A 4 -0.82 -23.08 14.31
CA LEU A 4 -0.95 -21.79 13.63
C LEU A 4 -1.75 -21.94 12.32
N LEU A 5 -1.50 -23.04 11.58
CA LEU A 5 -2.25 -23.38 10.38
C LEU A 5 -3.73 -23.64 10.69
N ARG A 6 -4.02 -24.33 11.81
CA ARG A 6 -5.40 -24.56 12.29
C ARG A 6 -6.08 -23.27 12.73
N ALA A 7 -5.37 -22.34 13.38
CA ALA A 7 -5.91 -21.03 13.75
C ALA A 7 -6.25 -20.17 12.53
N VAL A 8 -5.40 -20.17 11.51
CA VAL A 8 -5.65 -19.49 10.22
C VAL A 8 -6.83 -20.12 9.49
N LEU A 9 -6.94 -21.45 9.49
CA LEU A 9 -8.07 -22.17 8.91
C LEU A 9 -9.39 -21.87 9.63
N VAL A 10 -9.39 -21.77 10.95
CA VAL A 10 -10.57 -21.41 11.75
C VAL A 10 -10.99 -19.97 11.50
N LEU A 11 -10.03 -19.04 11.37
CA LEU A 11 -10.34 -17.64 11.03
C LEU A 11 -10.90 -17.49 9.60
N CYS A 12 -10.33 -18.22 8.63
CA CYS A 12 -10.89 -18.28 7.27
C CYS A 12 -12.28 -18.91 7.25
N ALA A 13 -12.52 -19.96 8.03
CA ALA A 13 -13.83 -20.59 8.16
C ALA A 13 -14.86 -19.64 8.80
N ALA A 14 -14.50 -18.86 9.79
CA ALA A 14 -15.38 -17.89 10.43
C ALA A 14 -15.80 -16.74 9.47
N THR A 15 -14.88 -16.26 8.65
CA THR A 15 -15.19 -15.26 7.61
C THR A 15 -16.09 -15.84 6.50
N ILE A 16 -15.95 -17.11 6.16
CA ILE A 16 -16.76 -17.81 5.16
C ILE A 16 -18.18 -18.06 5.69
N VAL A 17 -18.34 -18.38 6.98
CA VAL A 17 -19.66 -18.57 7.60
C VAL A 17 -20.45 -17.26 7.63
N CYS A 18 -19.80 -16.10 7.87
CA CYS A 18 -20.47 -14.81 7.74
C CYS A 18 -20.93 -14.50 6.30
N ALA A 19 -20.16 -14.92 5.29
CA ALA A 19 -20.52 -14.71 3.89
C ALA A 19 -21.71 -15.58 3.44
N SER A 20 -21.87 -16.79 3.98
CA SER A 20 -23.00 -17.67 3.68
C SER A 20 -24.32 -17.18 4.30
N ALA A 21 -24.28 -16.35 5.34
CA ALA A 21 -25.47 -15.74 5.95
C ALA A 21 -26.08 -14.59 5.11
N PHE A 22 -25.36 -14.06 4.13
CA PHE A 22 -25.80 -12.99 3.22
C PHE A 22 -26.13 -13.45 1.80
N ALA A 23 -26.14 -14.76 1.52
CA ALA A 23 -26.60 -15.28 0.25
C ALA A 23 -28.13 -15.12 0.16
N ILE A 24 -28.58 -14.00 -0.42
CA ILE A 24 -29.96 -13.77 -0.82
C ILE A 24 -30.25 -14.77 -1.95
N GLU A 25 -31.20 -15.67 -1.73
CA GLU A 25 -31.65 -16.65 -2.68
C GLU A 25 -32.11 -15.97 -3.97
N SER A 26 -31.44 -16.27 -5.07
CA SER A 26 -32.01 -16.07 -6.40
C SER A 26 -33.03 -17.18 -6.63
N PRO A 27 -34.27 -16.90 -7.10
CA PRO A 27 -35.27 -17.93 -7.28
C PRO A 27 -35.00 -18.72 -8.57
N ALA A 28 -34.23 -19.80 -8.45
CA ALA A 28 -34.14 -20.82 -9.48
C ALA A 28 -33.82 -22.16 -8.82
N GLU A 29 -34.85 -23.06 -8.85
CA GLU A 29 -34.83 -24.50 -8.64
C GLU A 29 -34.37 -25.01 -7.25
N ALA A 30 -35.34 -25.39 -6.48
CA ALA A 30 -35.20 -26.14 -5.22
C ALA A 30 -34.56 -27.51 -5.47
N SER A 31 -33.30 -27.64 -5.22
CA SER A 31 -32.65 -28.93 -4.96
C SER A 31 -32.77 -29.24 -3.47
N SER A 32 -33.08 -30.47 -3.14
CA SER A 32 -33.51 -30.99 -1.83
C SER A 32 -32.36 -31.14 -0.80
N ASN A 33 -31.34 -30.32 -0.83
CA ASN A 33 -30.24 -30.37 0.12
C ASN A 33 -30.50 -29.44 1.34
N SER A 34 -30.30 -29.96 2.55
CA SER A 34 -30.49 -29.16 3.75
C SER A 34 -29.52 -27.96 3.79
N PRO A 35 -29.87 -26.83 4.43
CA PRO A 35 -28.98 -25.65 4.54
C PRO A 35 -27.60 -25.97 5.14
N ALA A 36 -27.51 -26.99 6.00
CA ALA A 36 -26.27 -27.46 6.61
C ALA A 36 -25.35 -28.19 5.61
N GLU A 37 -25.92 -28.95 4.66
CA GLU A 37 -25.15 -29.65 3.62
C GLU A 37 -24.67 -28.68 2.54
N ALA A 38 -25.46 -27.70 2.17
CA ALA A 38 -25.08 -26.62 1.26
C ALA A 38 -23.94 -25.78 1.86
N GLY A 39 -23.99 -25.43 3.14
CA GLY A 39 -22.93 -24.74 3.85
C GLY A 39 -21.63 -25.57 3.91
N SER A 40 -21.72 -26.89 4.17
CA SER A 40 -20.56 -27.79 4.17
C SER A 40 -19.91 -27.91 2.79
N SER A 41 -20.68 -27.95 1.73
CA SER A 41 -20.19 -28.00 0.35
C SER A 41 -19.50 -26.71 -0.05
N ALA A 42 -20.06 -25.54 0.26
CA ALA A 42 -19.47 -24.24 0.00
C ALA A 42 -18.14 -24.03 0.75
N VAL A 43 -18.05 -24.47 2.02
CA VAL A 43 -16.81 -24.42 2.80
C VAL A 43 -15.72 -25.32 2.22
N LYS A 44 -16.06 -26.54 1.79
CA LYS A 44 -15.11 -27.45 1.12
C LYS A 44 -14.59 -26.83 -0.19
N GLN A 45 -15.45 -26.25 -1.00
CA GLN A 45 -15.07 -25.57 -2.23
C GLN A 45 -14.19 -24.34 -1.98
N ALA A 46 -14.49 -23.55 -0.94
CA ALA A 46 -13.66 -22.41 -0.55
C ALA A 46 -12.25 -22.85 -0.14
N ILE A 47 -12.12 -23.92 0.65
CA ILE A 47 -10.82 -24.46 1.06
C ILE A 47 -10.03 -24.94 -0.16
N GLN A 48 -10.66 -25.62 -1.11
CA GLN A 48 -10.03 -26.08 -2.36
C GLN A 48 -9.58 -24.92 -3.26
N ASN A 49 -10.32 -23.81 -3.27
CA ASN A 49 -10.02 -22.62 -4.07
C ASN A 49 -9.10 -21.62 -3.35
N THR A 50 -8.64 -21.92 -2.14
CA THR A 50 -7.72 -21.07 -1.39
C THR A 50 -6.28 -21.34 -1.79
N SER A 51 -5.60 -20.31 -2.26
CA SER A 51 -4.15 -20.32 -2.50
C SER A 51 -3.43 -19.84 -1.25
N PHE A 52 -2.52 -20.67 -0.74
CA PHE A 52 -1.59 -20.29 0.31
C PHE A 52 -0.25 -19.96 -0.31
N GLY A 53 0.43 -18.96 0.23
CA GLY A 53 1.74 -18.59 -0.24
C GLY A 53 2.38 -17.54 0.64
N GLY A 54 3.54 -17.10 0.25
CA GLY A 54 4.27 -16.08 0.99
C GLY A 54 5.39 -15.47 0.17
N TYR A 55 6.06 -14.51 0.77
CA TYR A 55 7.28 -13.98 0.23
C TYR A 55 8.21 -13.46 1.33
N VAL A 56 9.49 -13.56 1.05
CA VAL A 56 10.58 -13.06 1.88
C VAL A 56 11.38 -12.05 1.07
N ILE A 57 11.73 -10.93 1.70
CA ILE A 57 12.66 -9.95 1.16
C ILE A 57 13.79 -9.78 2.17
N GLY A 58 14.97 -10.28 1.79
CA GLY A 58 16.22 -10.00 2.49
C GLY A 58 16.88 -8.76 1.90
N LYS A 59 17.59 -7.98 2.71
CA LYS A 59 18.25 -6.75 2.30
C LYS A 59 19.62 -6.62 2.93
N ALA A 60 20.61 -6.32 2.11
CA ALA A 60 21.92 -5.80 2.50
C ALA A 60 21.96 -4.33 2.10
N SER A 61 22.37 -3.44 2.99
CA SER A 61 22.43 -2.01 2.70
C SER A 61 23.71 -1.38 3.17
N ALA A 62 24.15 -0.36 2.47
CA ALA A 62 25.25 0.51 2.84
C ALA A 62 24.86 1.96 2.64
N ASN A 63 25.41 2.85 3.45
CA ASN A 63 25.22 4.28 3.33
C ASN A 63 26.48 5.02 3.85
N ASN A 64 26.73 6.19 3.30
CA ASN A 64 27.88 7.04 3.69
C ASN A 64 27.44 8.30 4.45
N GLN A 65 26.19 8.37 4.91
CA GLN A 65 25.71 9.50 5.71
C GLN A 65 26.47 9.57 7.03
N GLU A 66 26.96 10.74 7.38
CA GLU A 66 27.67 10.98 8.64
C GLU A 66 26.77 10.66 9.85
N GLY A 67 27.33 9.97 10.85
CA GLY A 67 26.63 9.60 12.07
C GLY A 67 25.61 8.45 11.92
N ALA A 68 25.47 7.87 10.73
CA ALA A 68 24.57 6.74 10.50
C ALA A 68 25.31 5.38 10.52
N THR A 69 24.54 4.28 10.64
CA THR A 69 25.08 2.93 10.47
C THR A 69 25.47 2.71 9.00
N HIS A 70 26.76 2.49 8.74
CA HIS A 70 27.28 2.42 7.37
C HIS A 70 26.90 1.16 6.61
N SER A 71 26.59 0.05 7.29
CA SER A 71 26.14 -1.20 6.65
C SER A 71 25.19 -1.97 7.55
N ASN A 72 24.22 -2.66 6.92
CA ASN A 72 23.23 -3.46 7.64
C ASN A 72 22.76 -4.65 6.80
N PHE A 73 22.41 -5.77 7.50
CA PHE A 73 21.70 -6.91 6.93
C PHE A 73 20.39 -7.09 7.69
N GLU A 74 19.27 -7.20 6.95
CA GLU A 74 17.97 -7.35 7.57
C GLU A 74 17.01 -8.23 6.76
N LEU A 75 16.07 -8.87 7.45
CA LEU A 75 14.85 -9.39 6.84
C LEU A 75 13.84 -8.24 6.74
N ARG A 76 13.78 -7.60 5.57
CA ARG A 76 12.91 -6.45 5.34
C ARG A 76 11.43 -6.79 5.47
N LEU A 77 10.99 -7.89 4.83
CA LEU A 77 9.61 -8.36 4.88
C LEU A 77 9.55 -9.88 4.84
N VAL A 78 8.75 -10.45 5.73
CA VAL A 78 8.33 -11.85 5.68
C VAL A 78 6.81 -11.86 5.76
N ARG A 79 6.13 -12.24 4.69
CA ARG A 79 4.67 -12.26 4.62
C ARG A 79 4.12 -13.60 4.20
N LEU A 80 3.03 -14.00 4.84
CA LEU A 80 2.22 -15.15 4.50
C LEU A 80 0.82 -14.68 4.13
N TYR A 81 0.18 -15.35 3.19
CA TYR A 81 -1.19 -15.05 2.80
C TYR A 81 -2.01 -16.29 2.46
N ALA A 82 -3.31 -16.15 2.68
CA ALA A 82 -4.33 -17.04 2.17
C ALA A 82 -5.33 -16.20 1.37
N LYS A 83 -5.54 -16.53 0.10
CA LYS A 83 -6.46 -15.79 -0.77
C LYS A 83 -7.21 -16.72 -1.69
N GLY A 84 -8.44 -16.34 -2.04
CA GLY A 84 -9.26 -17.16 -2.92
C GLY A 84 -10.52 -16.47 -3.39
N LYS A 85 -11.35 -17.26 -4.06
CA LYS A 85 -12.70 -16.89 -4.47
C LYS A 85 -13.69 -17.99 -4.09
N MET A 86 -14.87 -17.56 -3.65
CA MET A 86 -16.00 -18.41 -3.41
C MET A 86 -17.24 -17.71 -3.98
N LEU A 87 -17.88 -18.32 -4.98
CA LEU A 87 -18.95 -17.68 -5.73
C LEU A 87 -18.49 -16.29 -6.23
N ASP A 88 -19.26 -15.26 -5.94
CA ASP A 88 -18.96 -13.87 -6.30
C ASP A 88 -18.04 -13.16 -5.30
N PHE A 89 -17.58 -13.85 -4.27
CA PHE A 89 -16.75 -13.26 -3.21
C PHE A 89 -15.27 -13.61 -3.40
N ALA A 90 -14.42 -12.59 -3.48
CA ALA A 90 -12.98 -12.73 -3.32
C ALA A 90 -12.58 -12.39 -1.88
N TYR A 91 -11.55 -13.01 -1.37
CA TYR A 91 -11.03 -12.75 -0.02
C TYR A 91 -9.52 -12.84 0.03
N ASN A 92 -8.94 -12.15 1.00
CA ASN A 92 -7.51 -12.21 1.29
C ASN A 92 -7.26 -11.99 2.79
N LEU A 93 -6.48 -12.90 3.35
CA LEU A 93 -5.86 -12.73 4.66
C LEU A 93 -4.36 -12.73 4.48
N GLN A 94 -3.70 -11.65 4.91
CA GLN A 94 -2.24 -11.53 4.84
C GLN A 94 -1.68 -11.13 6.20
N MET A 95 -0.61 -11.80 6.60
CA MET A 95 0.11 -11.55 7.83
C MET A 95 1.56 -11.17 7.53
N GLN A 96 2.10 -10.18 8.20
CA GLN A 96 3.52 -9.91 8.27
C GLN A 96 4.07 -10.61 9.53
N VAL A 97 5.06 -11.49 9.34
CA VAL A 97 5.57 -12.38 10.42
C VAL A 97 6.74 -11.72 11.14
N ASN A 98 7.61 -11.03 10.40
CA ASN A 98 8.73 -10.30 11.01
C ASN A 98 8.25 -8.95 11.56
N GLY A 99 8.91 -8.50 12.63
CA GLY A 99 8.72 -7.15 13.16
C GLY A 99 9.08 -6.09 12.13
N ILE A 100 8.56 -4.87 12.31
CA ILE A 100 8.93 -3.74 11.47
C ILE A 100 10.24 -3.18 12.00
N GLY A 101 11.29 -3.22 11.16
CA GLY A 101 12.55 -2.58 11.48
C GLY A 101 12.34 -1.07 11.70
N GLY A 102 12.67 -0.58 12.87
CA GLY A 102 12.78 0.85 13.17
C GLY A 102 11.72 1.48 14.06
N SER A 103 10.60 0.84 14.35
CA SER A 103 9.64 1.38 15.33
C SER A 103 9.79 0.66 16.67
N ALA A 104 10.32 1.36 17.67
CA ALA A 104 10.37 0.85 19.04
C ALA A 104 8.93 0.62 19.54
N GLY A 105 8.47 -0.64 19.56
CA GLY A 105 7.17 -1.03 20.11
C GLY A 105 6.37 -2.04 19.29
N GLU A 106 6.48 -2.10 17.99
CA GLU A 106 5.75 -3.08 17.17
C GLU A 106 6.59 -4.32 16.89
N LYS A 107 6.73 -5.18 17.89
CA LYS A 107 7.43 -6.45 17.77
C LYS A 107 6.39 -7.57 17.58
N GLY A 108 6.50 -8.31 16.47
CA GLY A 108 5.82 -9.57 16.29
C GLY A 108 4.89 -9.65 15.06
N PRO A 109 4.24 -10.79 14.86
CA PRO A 109 3.33 -11.00 13.76
C PRO A 109 2.12 -10.07 13.83
N ARG A 110 1.74 -9.47 12.69
CA ARG A 110 0.53 -8.65 12.59
C ARG A 110 -0.27 -8.96 11.32
N ILE A 111 -1.59 -8.85 11.42
CA ILE A 111 -2.47 -8.91 10.27
C ILE A 111 -2.29 -7.60 9.50
N VAL A 112 -1.99 -7.70 8.21
CA VAL A 112 -1.86 -6.53 7.32
C VAL A 112 -3.04 -6.40 6.37
N ASP A 113 -3.57 -7.51 5.83
CA ASP A 113 -4.80 -7.52 5.05
C ASP A 113 -5.77 -8.55 5.64
N ALA A 114 -7.03 -8.19 5.78
CA ALA A 114 -8.13 -9.08 6.13
C ALA A 114 -9.41 -8.48 5.52
N TRP A 115 -9.74 -8.91 4.30
CA TRP A 115 -10.87 -8.34 3.58
C TRP A 115 -11.61 -9.37 2.74
N ILE A 116 -12.88 -9.04 2.48
CA ILE A 116 -13.77 -9.73 1.53
C ILE A 116 -14.27 -8.71 0.51
N GLU A 117 -14.44 -9.14 -0.73
CA GLU A 117 -14.93 -8.31 -1.83
C GLU A 117 -16.01 -9.05 -2.61
N TRP A 118 -17.20 -8.48 -2.70
CA TRP A 118 -18.25 -8.93 -3.59
C TRP A 118 -17.98 -8.42 -5.00
N GLN A 119 -17.91 -9.32 -5.99
CA GLN A 119 -17.46 -9.07 -7.35
C GLN A 119 -18.48 -9.54 -8.40
N HIS A 120 -19.77 -9.48 -8.09
CA HIS A 120 -20.83 -9.94 -9.01
C HIS A 120 -20.80 -9.15 -10.33
N TRP A 121 -20.60 -7.83 -10.25
CA TRP A 121 -20.48 -6.97 -11.43
C TRP A 121 -19.07 -6.38 -11.54
N THR A 122 -18.57 -6.28 -12.77
CA THR A 122 -17.28 -5.63 -13.02
C THR A 122 -17.34 -4.11 -12.78
N TRP A 123 -18.49 -3.51 -13.02
CA TRP A 123 -18.72 -2.09 -12.86
C TRP A 123 -19.05 -1.66 -11.42
N ALA A 124 -19.38 -2.59 -10.52
CA ALA A 124 -19.63 -2.32 -9.11
C ALA A 124 -19.19 -3.49 -8.25
N ARG A 125 -18.12 -3.33 -7.50
CA ARG A 125 -17.59 -4.30 -6.54
C ARG A 125 -17.51 -3.63 -5.19
N ILE A 126 -17.92 -4.33 -4.14
CA ILE A 126 -17.91 -3.81 -2.76
C ILE A 126 -16.90 -4.60 -1.96
N LYS A 127 -15.93 -3.91 -1.38
CA LYS A 127 -14.87 -4.48 -0.56
C LYS A 127 -14.98 -3.98 0.86
N PHE A 128 -14.87 -4.87 1.84
CA PHE A 128 -14.94 -4.58 3.26
C PHE A 128 -13.80 -5.25 4.02
N GLY A 129 -13.24 -4.57 5.01
CA GLY A 129 -12.23 -5.08 5.92
C GLY A 129 -10.99 -4.23 5.99
N GLN A 130 -9.89 -4.81 6.48
CA GLN A 130 -8.59 -4.15 6.54
C GLN A 130 -7.84 -4.35 5.22
N MET A 131 -7.56 -3.26 4.54
CA MET A 131 -6.99 -3.26 3.19
C MET A 131 -6.25 -1.96 2.87
N LYS A 132 -5.52 -1.92 1.75
CA LYS A 132 -4.91 -0.69 1.24
C LYS A 132 -5.98 0.38 0.96
N ARG A 133 -5.71 1.61 1.42
CA ARG A 133 -6.56 2.77 1.12
C ARG A 133 -6.57 3.07 -0.38
N ALA A 134 -7.73 3.51 -0.88
CA ALA A 134 -7.96 3.87 -2.28
C ALA A 134 -7.30 5.21 -2.65
N PHE A 135 -5.99 5.34 -2.50
CA PHE A 135 -5.24 6.58 -2.72
C PHE A 135 -3.90 6.31 -3.37
N MET A 136 -3.60 6.98 -4.48
CA MET A 136 -2.39 6.86 -5.32
C MET A 136 -2.29 5.54 -6.11
N ILE A 137 -1.42 5.52 -7.12
CA ILE A 137 -1.09 4.33 -7.92
C ILE A 137 -0.15 3.40 -7.13
N GLU A 138 0.88 3.98 -6.50
CA GLU A 138 1.94 3.19 -5.89
C GLU A 138 1.50 2.56 -4.57
N ASN A 139 0.59 3.19 -3.80
CA ASN A 139 0.16 2.67 -2.51
C ASN A 139 -0.38 1.23 -2.58
N PRO A 140 -1.33 0.85 -3.46
CA PRO A 140 -1.85 -0.52 -3.53
C PRO A 140 -0.85 -1.53 -4.08
N MET A 141 0.26 -1.11 -4.69
CA MET A 141 1.24 -2.03 -5.29
C MET A 141 1.91 -2.91 -4.24
N ASN A 142 2.26 -4.12 -4.64
CA ASN A 142 3.08 -4.99 -3.82
C ASN A 142 4.54 -4.50 -3.84
N PRO A 143 5.29 -4.56 -2.73
CA PRO A 143 6.72 -4.27 -2.70
C PRO A 143 7.55 -5.02 -3.75
N TRP A 144 7.05 -6.16 -4.22
CA TRP A 144 7.62 -6.94 -5.29
C TRP A 144 7.60 -6.23 -6.66
N ASP A 145 6.60 -5.37 -6.90
CA ASP A 145 6.25 -4.85 -8.24
C ASP A 145 6.54 -3.35 -8.41
N ILE A 146 7.06 -2.68 -7.38
CA ILE A 146 7.28 -1.23 -7.43
C ILE A 146 8.46 -0.78 -8.30
N GLY A 147 9.39 -1.68 -8.64
CA GLY A 147 10.58 -1.40 -9.46
C GLY A 147 11.76 -0.82 -8.68
N PHE A 148 11.57 -0.43 -7.43
CA PHE A 148 12.61 0.04 -6.51
C PHE A 148 12.55 -0.71 -5.17
N GLY A 149 13.63 -0.64 -4.39
CA GLY A 149 13.71 -1.26 -3.08
C GLY A 149 12.73 -0.67 -2.06
N THR A 150 12.29 0.58 -2.25
CA THR A 150 11.36 1.28 -1.36
C THR A 150 10.32 2.05 -2.16
N TYR A 151 9.14 2.28 -1.54
CA TYR A 151 8.14 3.20 -2.06
C TYR A 151 8.71 4.62 -2.17
N SER A 152 8.10 5.45 -3.02
CA SER A 152 8.40 6.87 -3.10
C SER A 152 8.14 7.58 -1.76
N GLN A 153 8.80 8.71 -1.54
CA GLN A 153 8.57 9.55 -0.36
C GLN A 153 7.12 10.06 -0.33
N ALA A 154 6.58 10.45 -1.50
CA ALA A 154 5.19 10.85 -1.63
C ALA A 154 4.25 9.77 -1.11
N THR A 155 4.42 8.52 -1.54
CA THR A 155 3.63 7.39 -1.06
C THR A 155 3.88 7.10 0.41
N SER A 156 5.14 7.04 0.84
CA SER A 156 5.50 6.71 2.22
C SER A 156 4.96 7.73 3.23
N LYS A 157 5.04 9.03 2.91
CA LYS A 157 4.68 10.13 3.82
C LYS A 157 3.23 10.58 3.72
N LEU A 158 2.56 10.34 2.57
CA LEU A 158 1.27 10.95 2.28
C LEU A 158 0.16 9.95 1.89
N SER A 159 0.41 8.64 2.00
CA SER A 159 -0.63 7.62 1.72
C SER A 159 -1.05 6.80 2.94
N GLY A 160 -0.61 7.18 4.14
CA GLY A 160 -0.87 6.42 5.36
C GLY A 160 0.06 5.23 5.56
N MET A 161 1.29 5.26 5.02
CA MET A 161 2.31 4.24 5.32
C MET A 161 3.06 4.59 6.62
N SER A 162 4.06 5.47 6.55
CA SER A 162 4.70 6.14 7.68
C SER A 162 4.28 7.60 7.61
N ASP A 163 3.02 7.85 7.88
CA ASP A 163 2.35 9.10 7.53
C ASP A 163 2.90 10.30 8.28
N ARG A 164 3.05 11.43 7.59
CA ARG A 164 3.56 12.66 8.18
C ARG A 164 2.74 13.17 9.36
N CYS A 165 1.45 12.87 9.41
CA CYS A 165 0.60 13.30 10.53
C CYS A 165 0.94 12.64 11.87
N GLY A 166 1.76 11.58 11.86
CA GLY A 166 2.13 10.82 13.05
C GLY A 166 1.32 9.53 13.24
N GLU A 167 0.57 9.11 12.22
CA GLU A 167 -0.03 7.78 12.21
C GLU A 167 1.06 6.72 12.29
N HIS A 168 0.85 5.69 13.12
CA HIS A 168 1.75 4.55 13.21
C HIS A 168 1.90 3.87 11.84
N ASP A 169 2.95 3.06 11.67
CA ASP A 169 3.24 2.39 10.40
C ASP A 169 2.14 1.40 10.01
N SER A 170 1.24 1.86 9.14
CA SER A 170 0.08 1.11 8.64
C SER A 170 0.32 0.50 7.26
N ASN A 171 1.48 0.73 6.65
CA ASN A 171 1.76 0.31 5.27
C ASN A 171 0.65 0.74 4.27
N GLY A 172 0.07 1.92 4.44
CA GLY A 172 -0.99 2.47 3.60
C GLY A 172 -2.36 1.81 3.75
N ARG A 173 -2.58 1.07 4.85
CA ARG A 173 -3.81 0.31 5.10
C ARG A 173 -4.65 0.92 6.21
N ASP A 174 -5.92 0.50 6.21
CA ASP A 174 -6.90 0.85 7.23
C ASP A 174 -8.10 -0.10 7.15
N VAL A 175 -8.98 -0.03 8.13
CA VAL A 175 -10.28 -0.72 8.11
C VAL A 175 -11.32 0.17 7.45
N GLY A 176 -12.06 -0.38 6.48
CA GLY A 176 -13.05 0.41 5.76
C GLY A 176 -13.94 -0.39 4.83
N VAL A 177 -14.81 0.34 4.14
CA VAL A 177 -15.63 -0.16 3.03
C VAL A 177 -15.31 0.64 1.78
N GLN A 178 -15.16 -0.05 0.65
CA GLN A 178 -14.82 0.54 -0.65
C GLN A 178 -15.74 0.01 -1.73
N LEU A 179 -16.31 0.92 -2.51
CA LEU A 179 -16.94 0.65 -3.79
C LEU A 179 -15.93 0.95 -4.89
N GLN A 180 -15.79 0.04 -5.86
CA GLN A 180 -14.93 0.23 -7.03
C GLN A 180 -15.52 -0.45 -8.26
N GLY A 181 -15.12 0.00 -9.44
CA GLY A 181 -15.61 -0.59 -10.67
C GLY A 181 -14.86 -0.14 -11.91
N ASP A 182 -15.09 -0.90 -12.97
CA ASP A 182 -14.52 -0.69 -14.29
C ASP A 182 -15.65 -0.42 -15.28
N LEU A 183 -15.59 0.72 -15.98
CA LEU A 183 -16.65 1.20 -16.86
C LEU A 183 -16.11 1.34 -18.28
N LEU A 184 -17.05 1.33 -19.26
CA LEU A 184 -16.78 1.57 -20.65
C LEU A 184 -15.71 0.64 -21.22
N PRO A 185 -15.97 -0.68 -21.34
CA PRO A 185 -15.00 -1.61 -21.90
C PRO A 185 -14.74 -1.26 -23.38
N SER A 186 -13.46 -1.21 -23.75
CA SER A 186 -13.01 -0.99 -25.12
C SER A 186 -13.45 -2.14 -26.02
N ALA A 187 -14.10 -1.84 -27.15
CA ALA A 187 -14.49 -2.84 -28.14
C ALA A 187 -13.28 -3.53 -28.81
N ARG A 188 -12.10 -2.89 -28.77
CA ARG A 188 -10.87 -3.38 -29.42
C ARG A 188 -10.18 -4.49 -28.64
N ASP A 189 -10.09 -4.37 -27.34
CA ASP A 189 -9.22 -5.22 -26.49
C ASP A 189 -9.77 -5.44 -25.07
N GLY A 190 -10.99 -4.97 -24.82
CA GLY A 190 -11.73 -5.20 -23.58
C GLY A 190 -11.20 -4.44 -22.35
N HIS A 191 -10.17 -3.58 -22.48
CA HIS A 191 -9.72 -2.79 -21.33
C HIS A 191 -10.80 -1.76 -20.94
N ALA A 192 -10.94 -1.48 -19.65
CA ALA A 192 -11.84 -0.44 -19.18
C ALA A 192 -11.26 0.95 -19.43
N TRP A 193 -12.05 1.84 -20.01
CA TRP A 193 -11.67 3.23 -20.20
C TRP A 193 -11.67 4.02 -18.90
N VAL A 194 -12.54 3.64 -17.96
CA VAL A 194 -12.67 4.33 -16.68
C VAL A 194 -12.64 3.30 -15.56
N HIS A 195 -11.78 3.56 -14.60
CA HIS A 195 -11.76 2.90 -13.30
C HIS A 195 -12.10 3.90 -12.21
N TYR A 196 -12.98 3.55 -11.27
CA TYR A 196 -13.29 4.39 -10.12
C TYR A 196 -13.20 3.60 -8.83
N GLN A 197 -12.90 4.31 -7.75
CA GLN A 197 -12.92 3.78 -6.40
C GLN A 197 -13.27 4.87 -5.40
N VAL A 198 -14.10 4.55 -4.43
CA VAL A 198 -14.47 5.44 -3.32
C VAL A 198 -14.75 4.61 -2.08
N GLY A 199 -14.32 5.09 -0.93
CA GLY A 199 -14.50 4.34 0.31
C GLY A 199 -14.52 5.24 1.54
N LEU A 200 -15.00 4.64 2.63
CA LEU A 200 -15.02 5.20 3.97
C LEU A 200 -14.11 4.35 4.86
N TRP A 201 -13.24 5.01 5.61
CA TRP A 201 -12.18 4.39 6.39
C TRP A 201 -12.18 4.91 7.82
N THR A 202 -11.67 4.11 8.79
CA THR A 202 -11.62 4.55 10.18
C THR A 202 -10.67 5.72 10.43
N GLY A 203 -9.66 5.90 9.59
CA GLY A 203 -8.69 6.99 9.73
C GLY A 203 -7.60 6.75 10.78
N GLN A 204 -7.54 5.57 11.40
CA GLN A 204 -6.60 5.26 12.47
C GLN A 204 -5.48 4.29 12.07
N GLY A 205 -5.56 3.72 10.86
CA GLY A 205 -4.61 2.71 10.37
C GLY A 205 -4.91 1.29 10.82
N ILE A 206 -3.99 0.36 10.54
CA ILE A 206 -4.22 -1.07 10.79
C ILE A 206 -4.27 -1.40 12.29
N ASN A 207 -5.13 -2.36 12.63
CA ASN A 207 -5.21 -2.96 13.96
C ASN A 207 -5.48 -1.96 15.09
N HIS A 208 -6.04 -0.79 14.77
CA HIS A 208 -6.43 0.23 15.74
C HIS A 208 -7.93 0.52 15.66
N ALA A 209 -8.54 0.70 16.83
CA ALA A 209 -9.91 1.14 16.93
C ALA A 209 -10.06 2.63 16.55
N ASP A 210 -11.22 2.99 16.06
CA ASP A 210 -11.58 4.38 15.81
C ASP A 210 -11.57 5.20 17.11
N LYS A 211 -10.89 6.36 17.08
CA LYS A 211 -10.74 7.23 18.27
C LYS A 211 -11.57 8.51 18.21
N ASN A 212 -12.04 8.89 17.02
CA ASN A 212 -12.67 10.21 16.83
C ASN A 212 -14.06 10.15 16.18
N SER A 213 -14.58 8.97 15.90
CA SER A 213 -15.85 8.71 15.19
C SER A 213 -15.95 9.37 13.80
N HIS A 214 -14.92 10.09 13.35
CA HIS A 214 -14.84 10.63 12.00
C HIS A 214 -14.36 9.57 11.03
N LYS A 215 -14.99 9.51 9.86
CA LYS A 215 -14.55 8.59 8.79
C LYS A 215 -13.82 9.35 7.72
N ASP A 216 -12.70 8.80 7.29
CA ASP A 216 -11.95 9.31 6.15
C ASP A 216 -12.66 8.92 4.85
N LEU A 217 -13.07 9.92 4.08
CA LEU A 217 -13.56 9.71 2.72
C LEU A 217 -12.38 9.77 1.76
N ILE A 218 -12.14 8.67 1.04
CA ILE A 218 -11.05 8.56 0.06
C ILE A 218 -11.65 8.03 -1.23
N GLY A 219 -11.27 8.63 -2.35
CA GLY A 219 -11.72 8.14 -3.64
C GLY A 219 -10.88 8.66 -4.79
N GLY A 220 -11.03 8.04 -5.94
CA GLY A 220 -10.33 8.40 -7.15
C GLY A 220 -10.97 7.85 -8.41
N ILE A 221 -10.54 8.43 -9.52
CA ILE A 221 -10.91 8.05 -10.86
C ILE A 221 -9.66 7.91 -11.73
N GLY A 222 -9.62 6.86 -12.54
CA GLY A 222 -8.59 6.64 -13.54
C GLY A 222 -9.20 6.58 -14.94
N ILE A 223 -8.56 7.21 -15.90
CA ILE A 223 -8.93 7.19 -17.32
C ILE A 223 -7.81 6.48 -18.08
N SER A 224 -8.17 5.44 -18.84
CA SER A 224 -7.25 4.62 -19.63
C SER A 224 -7.58 4.72 -21.11
N PRO A 225 -7.06 5.74 -21.84
CA PRO A 225 -7.40 5.96 -23.25
C PRO A 225 -6.84 4.87 -24.17
N VAL A 226 -5.78 4.20 -23.74
CA VAL A 226 -5.22 3.03 -24.43
C VAL A 226 -4.77 2.01 -23.39
N LYS A 227 -4.75 0.74 -23.75
CA LYS A 227 -4.30 -0.34 -22.86
C LYS A 227 -2.89 -0.07 -22.33
N GLY A 228 -2.76 -0.18 -21.02
CA GLY A 228 -1.49 0.05 -20.32
C GLY A 228 -1.21 1.49 -19.92
N LEU A 229 -1.94 2.49 -20.45
CA LEU A 229 -1.84 3.89 -20.02
C LEU A 229 -3.01 4.24 -19.11
N SER A 230 -2.75 4.85 -17.96
CA SER A 230 -3.78 5.42 -17.09
C SER A 230 -3.39 6.79 -16.56
N LEU A 231 -4.36 7.69 -16.54
CA LEU A 231 -4.31 9.01 -15.92
C LEU A 231 -5.26 8.97 -14.73
N ASN A 232 -4.78 9.33 -13.55
CA ASN A 232 -5.52 9.10 -12.32
C ASN A 232 -5.55 10.34 -11.44
N TRP A 233 -6.67 10.52 -10.71
CA TRP A 233 -6.89 11.57 -9.70
C TRP A 233 -7.50 10.99 -8.46
N TRP A 234 -7.09 11.51 -7.29
CA TRP A 234 -7.61 11.09 -5.99
C TRP A 234 -7.85 12.29 -5.09
N GLY A 235 -8.83 12.12 -4.20
CA GLY A 235 -9.09 12.98 -3.07
C GLY A 235 -9.13 12.19 -1.76
N TRP A 236 -8.69 12.83 -0.70
CA TRP A 236 -8.78 12.31 0.66
C TRP A 236 -9.19 13.44 1.61
N ASN A 237 -10.31 13.26 2.31
CA ASN A 237 -10.76 14.13 3.39
C ASN A 237 -10.94 13.29 4.65
N GLY A 238 -10.10 13.52 5.65
CA GLY A 238 -10.06 12.72 6.84
C GLY A 238 -9.41 13.39 8.03
N ARG A 239 -9.32 12.63 9.14
CA ARG A 239 -8.70 13.05 10.40
C ARG A 239 -7.99 11.89 11.08
N TYR A 240 -6.87 12.22 11.71
CA TYR A 240 -6.15 11.28 12.56
C TYR A 240 -6.13 11.80 14.00
N THR A 241 -6.40 10.91 14.97
CA THR A 241 -6.29 11.22 16.40
C THR A 241 -5.22 10.37 17.05
N SER A 242 -4.24 11.03 17.67
CA SER A 242 -3.11 10.38 18.32
C SER A 242 -3.50 9.62 19.59
N ALA A 243 -2.55 8.90 20.17
CA ALA A 243 -2.73 8.27 21.48
C ALA A 243 -2.97 9.29 22.62
N THR A 244 -2.44 10.51 22.45
CA THR A 244 -2.59 11.63 23.41
C THR A 244 -3.86 12.47 23.18
N GLY A 245 -4.74 12.07 22.24
CA GLY A 245 -5.99 12.78 21.95
C GLY A 245 -5.86 13.96 20.98
N ILE A 246 -4.67 14.27 20.49
CA ILE A 246 -4.46 15.35 19.52
C ILE A 246 -5.00 14.92 18.17
N THR A 247 -5.92 15.72 17.60
CA THR A 247 -6.54 15.45 16.30
C THR A 247 -5.99 16.38 15.23
N VAL A 248 -5.60 15.83 14.10
CA VAL A 248 -5.10 16.57 12.94
C VAL A 248 -5.92 16.24 11.69
N ASP A 249 -6.13 17.23 10.84
CA ASP A 249 -6.77 17.03 9.53
C ASP A 249 -5.84 16.30 8.56
N ARG A 250 -6.44 15.52 7.65
CA ARG A 250 -5.79 14.92 6.48
C ARG A 250 -6.61 15.24 5.25
N ARG A 251 -6.32 16.38 4.61
CA ARG A 251 -6.94 16.77 3.34
C ARG A 251 -5.88 16.67 2.25
N ARG A 252 -6.08 15.78 1.29
CA ARG A 252 -5.09 15.49 0.27
C ARG A 252 -5.76 15.37 -1.08
N TRP A 253 -5.03 15.74 -2.10
CA TRP A 253 -5.34 15.37 -3.46
C TRP A 253 -4.07 14.87 -4.13
N ALA A 254 -4.24 13.96 -5.10
CA ALA A 254 -3.16 13.41 -5.87
C ALA A 254 -3.54 13.29 -7.34
N ALA A 255 -2.55 13.40 -8.20
CA ALA A 255 -2.66 13.10 -9.62
C ALA A 255 -1.50 12.21 -10.04
N GLY A 256 -1.76 11.27 -10.94
CA GLY A 256 -0.74 10.34 -11.39
C GLY A 256 -0.96 9.83 -12.80
N LEU A 257 0.14 9.42 -13.40
CA LEU A 257 0.20 8.78 -14.71
C LEU A 257 0.95 7.46 -14.57
N GLN A 258 0.44 6.41 -15.20
CA GLN A 258 1.14 5.14 -15.34
C GLN A 258 1.01 4.62 -16.76
N TYR A 259 2.12 4.16 -17.31
CA TYR A 259 2.18 3.37 -18.52
C TYR A 259 2.95 2.06 -18.27
N ASN A 260 2.32 0.95 -18.59
CA ASN A 260 2.90 -0.39 -18.53
C ASN A 260 2.76 -1.05 -19.90
N GLY A 261 3.84 -1.08 -20.67
CA GLY A 261 3.89 -1.65 -22.01
C GLY A 261 5.29 -2.16 -22.34
N ALA A 262 5.86 -1.67 -23.43
CA ALA A 262 7.24 -1.98 -23.82
C ALA A 262 8.26 -1.48 -22.76
N PHE A 263 7.91 -0.41 -22.09
CA PHE A 263 8.60 0.15 -20.93
C PHE A 263 7.59 0.46 -19.83
N THR A 264 8.06 0.74 -18.64
CA THR A 264 7.26 1.26 -17.51
C THR A 264 7.55 2.74 -17.35
N LEU A 265 6.50 3.56 -17.27
CA LEU A 265 6.57 4.96 -16.83
C LEU A 265 5.54 5.15 -15.73
N ARG A 266 5.93 5.73 -14.62
CA ARG A 266 5.01 6.07 -13.52
C ARG A 266 5.45 7.37 -12.88
N GLY A 267 4.50 8.24 -12.61
CA GLY A 267 4.73 9.47 -11.88
C GLY A 267 3.47 9.87 -11.14
N GLU A 268 3.64 10.43 -9.96
CA GLU A 268 2.56 10.91 -9.11
C GLU A 268 2.98 12.18 -8.40
N TYR A 269 2.02 13.07 -8.19
CA TYR A 269 2.13 14.26 -7.36
C TYR A 269 1.03 14.22 -6.29
N VAL A 270 1.38 14.58 -5.06
CA VAL A 270 0.46 14.67 -3.92
C VAL A 270 0.64 16.01 -3.23
N HIS A 271 -0.46 16.70 -3.00
CA HIS A 271 -0.53 17.84 -2.08
C HIS A 271 -1.31 17.45 -0.82
N SER A 272 -0.80 17.87 0.34
CA SER A 272 -1.40 17.55 1.63
C SER A 272 -1.56 18.80 2.48
N TYR A 273 -2.71 18.90 3.15
CA TYR A 273 -3.00 19.85 4.19
C TYR A 273 -3.36 19.11 5.50
N GLY A 274 -2.70 19.48 6.58
CA GLY A 274 -2.85 18.94 7.93
C GLY A 274 -1.54 18.96 8.68
N TYR A 275 -1.56 19.33 9.95
CA TYR A 275 -0.37 19.39 10.81
C TYR A 275 0.15 17.99 11.16
N LYS A 276 1.36 17.91 11.68
CA LYS A 276 1.87 16.73 12.40
C LYS A 276 1.40 16.80 13.84
N VAL A 277 1.09 15.67 14.43
CA VAL A 277 0.81 15.57 15.88
C VAL A 277 1.98 16.10 16.70
N SER A 278 3.22 15.84 16.26
CA SER A 278 4.45 16.32 16.94
C SER A 278 4.63 17.83 16.93
N ASP A 279 3.92 18.54 16.07
CA ASP A 279 4.02 20.00 15.95
C ASP A 279 3.07 20.73 16.90
N TRP A 280 2.29 19.98 17.70
CA TRP A 280 1.43 20.55 18.72
C TRP A 280 2.24 20.99 19.95
N ASP A 281 2.18 22.25 20.28
CA ASP A 281 2.73 22.83 21.50
C ASP A 281 1.62 22.95 22.56
N ALA A 282 1.66 22.02 23.52
CA ALA A 282 0.64 21.99 24.57
C ALA A 282 0.76 23.17 25.55
N GLU A 283 1.97 23.74 25.75
CA GLU A 283 2.19 24.86 26.65
C GLU A 283 1.60 26.15 26.08
N ASN A 284 1.80 26.39 24.79
CA ASN A 284 1.29 27.58 24.11
C ASN A 284 -0.05 27.37 23.43
N THR A 285 -0.63 26.17 23.47
CA THR A 285 -1.88 25.79 22.79
C THR A 285 -1.87 26.17 21.30
N ALA A 286 -0.74 25.96 20.63
CA ALA A 286 -0.48 26.39 19.25
C ALA A 286 0.20 25.32 18.42
N TRP A 287 0.08 25.44 17.11
CA TRP A 287 0.81 24.61 16.17
C TRP A 287 2.16 25.25 15.82
N LYS A 288 3.24 24.49 16.02
CA LYS A 288 4.57 24.79 15.48
C LYS A 288 4.66 24.19 14.07
N GLY A 289 5.15 24.87 13.09
CA GLY A 289 5.30 24.33 11.76
C GLY A 289 4.13 24.59 10.81
N SER A 290 4.17 24.02 9.64
CA SER A 290 3.19 24.21 8.57
C SER A 290 2.24 23.03 8.40
N ALA A 291 0.97 23.33 8.14
CA ALA A 291 0.01 22.33 7.72
C ALA A 291 0.25 21.79 6.30
N LYS A 292 1.06 22.47 5.48
CA LYS A 292 1.21 22.13 4.07
C LYS A 292 2.45 21.29 3.82
N SER A 293 2.30 20.28 2.95
CA SER A 293 3.40 19.46 2.44
C SER A 293 3.04 18.94 1.05
N GLN A 294 4.05 18.54 0.30
CA GLN A 294 3.88 17.93 -1.01
C GLN A 294 4.94 16.88 -1.27
N GLY A 295 4.62 15.96 -2.17
CA GLY A 295 5.58 14.97 -2.65
C GLY A 295 5.28 14.60 -4.09
N TRP A 296 6.30 14.26 -4.83
CA TRP A 296 6.16 13.76 -6.19
C TRP A 296 7.31 12.81 -6.55
N TYR A 297 7.06 11.97 -7.49
CA TYR A 297 8.11 11.17 -8.11
C TYR A 297 7.81 10.93 -9.59
N VAL A 298 8.86 10.66 -10.34
CA VAL A 298 8.79 10.13 -11.71
C VAL A 298 9.77 8.97 -11.79
N MET A 299 9.30 7.86 -12.32
CA MET A 299 10.09 6.65 -12.55
C MET A 299 9.87 6.16 -13.97
N ALA A 300 10.95 5.78 -14.63
CA ALA A 300 10.91 5.09 -15.92
C ALA A 300 11.84 3.87 -15.89
N GLY A 301 11.47 2.80 -16.60
CA GLY A 301 12.30 1.61 -16.69
C GLY A 301 11.90 0.68 -17.82
N ALA A 302 12.85 -0.15 -18.26
CA ALA A 302 12.64 -1.08 -19.35
C ALA A 302 13.45 -2.36 -19.16
N PRO A 303 13.04 -3.49 -19.76
CA PRO A 303 13.90 -4.64 -19.91
C PRO A 303 15.04 -4.31 -20.88
N VAL A 304 16.27 -4.65 -20.49
CA VAL A 304 17.49 -4.37 -21.30
C VAL A 304 18.08 -5.62 -21.94
N THR A 305 17.59 -6.81 -21.56
CA THR A 305 17.98 -8.08 -22.18
C THR A 305 16.84 -8.65 -23.04
N ARG A 306 17.18 -9.44 -24.06
CA ARG A 306 16.19 -10.06 -24.97
C ARG A 306 15.25 -11.03 -24.23
N ASP A 307 15.76 -11.73 -23.22
CA ASP A 307 14.97 -12.63 -22.36
C ASP A 307 14.17 -11.89 -21.29
N LYS A 308 14.27 -10.55 -21.24
CA LYS A 308 13.60 -9.64 -20.30
C LYS A 308 13.88 -9.93 -18.81
N LYS A 309 14.96 -10.67 -18.52
CA LYS A 309 15.35 -10.99 -17.14
C LYS A 309 16.00 -9.82 -16.41
N LEU A 310 16.73 -8.96 -17.12
CA LEU A 310 17.29 -7.75 -16.54
C LEU A 310 16.44 -6.55 -16.92
N ARG A 311 16.00 -5.80 -15.90
CA ARG A 311 15.29 -4.53 -16.04
C ARG A 311 16.05 -3.44 -15.31
N ILE A 312 16.12 -2.27 -15.90
CA ILE A 312 16.74 -1.08 -15.28
C ILE A 312 15.69 0.01 -15.18
N TYR A 313 15.68 0.69 -14.03
CA TYR A 313 14.80 1.80 -13.73
C TYR A 313 15.61 3.00 -13.25
N GLY A 314 15.17 4.20 -13.64
CA GLY A 314 15.59 5.47 -13.04
C GLY A 314 14.43 6.13 -12.32
N LYS A 315 14.68 6.79 -11.19
CA LYS A 315 13.67 7.52 -10.41
C LYS A 315 14.23 8.84 -9.91
N VAL A 316 13.41 9.87 -9.98
CA VAL A 316 13.56 11.09 -9.18
C VAL A 316 12.36 11.18 -8.24
N ASP A 317 12.61 11.43 -6.97
CA ASP A 317 11.63 11.36 -5.90
C ASP A 317 11.89 12.50 -4.91
N ALA A 318 10.94 13.41 -4.77
CA ALA A 318 11.08 14.57 -3.91
C ALA A 318 9.88 14.71 -2.95
N TYR A 319 10.19 15.09 -1.73
CA TYR A 319 9.21 15.40 -0.70
C TYR A 319 9.58 16.69 0.00
N SER A 320 8.65 17.63 0.06
CA SER A 320 8.82 18.91 0.76
C SER A 320 7.82 19.01 1.91
N ASP A 321 8.36 19.33 3.07
CA ASP A 321 7.61 19.57 4.30
C ASP A 321 7.65 21.06 4.67
N TYR A 322 6.82 21.51 5.59
CA TYR A 322 6.83 22.89 6.09
C TYR A 322 6.77 23.97 5.00
N LEU A 323 5.95 23.74 3.97
CA LEU A 323 5.75 24.74 2.91
C LEU A 323 5.18 26.05 3.50
N HIS A 324 5.71 27.18 3.07
CA HIS A 324 5.34 28.55 3.51
C HIS A 324 5.79 28.96 4.92
N LEU A 325 6.77 28.26 5.49
CA LEU A 325 7.61 28.82 6.56
C LEU A 325 8.80 29.58 5.94
N ASP A 326 9.61 30.23 6.78
CA ASP A 326 10.83 30.93 6.35
C ASP A 326 11.79 30.03 5.59
N TYR A 327 11.71 28.73 5.82
CA TYR A 327 12.37 27.68 5.06
C TYR A 327 11.43 26.46 4.85
N SER A 328 11.60 25.78 3.73
CA SER A 328 10.97 24.47 3.52
C SER A 328 12.03 23.37 3.62
N THR A 329 11.66 22.25 4.23
CA THR A 329 12.52 21.07 4.25
C THR A 329 12.21 20.22 3.04
N THR A 330 13.14 20.09 2.12
CA THR A 330 13.02 19.25 0.93
C THR A 330 14.07 18.15 0.97
N LYS A 331 13.62 16.94 0.68
CA LYS A 331 14.49 15.79 0.48
C LYS A 331 14.25 15.25 -0.93
N THR A 332 15.33 15.23 -1.73
CA THR A 332 15.31 14.72 -3.11
C THR A 332 16.16 13.45 -3.19
N ILE A 333 15.66 12.44 -3.87
CA ILE A 333 16.34 11.16 -4.09
C ILE A 333 16.43 10.91 -5.59
N TYR A 334 17.65 10.77 -6.10
CA TYR A 334 17.94 10.31 -7.45
C TYR A 334 18.34 8.85 -7.38
N GLY A 335 17.57 7.96 -7.97
CA GLY A 335 17.75 6.52 -7.84
C GLY A 335 17.93 5.81 -9.16
N ILE A 336 18.77 4.79 -9.17
CA ILE A 336 18.86 3.78 -10.22
C ILE A 336 18.60 2.43 -9.58
N SER A 337 17.78 1.59 -10.22
CA SER A 337 17.49 0.23 -9.79
C SER A 337 17.72 -0.76 -10.93
N ALA A 338 18.37 -1.88 -10.63
CA ALA A 338 18.54 -2.99 -11.54
C ALA A 338 17.89 -4.26 -10.95
N GLU A 339 16.87 -4.78 -11.61
CA GLU A 339 16.21 -6.04 -11.25
C GLU A 339 16.68 -7.16 -12.14
N TYR A 340 17.18 -8.26 -11.56
CA TYR A 340 17.52 -9.48 -12.28
C TYR A 340 16.66 -10.66 -11.81
N TRP A 341 15.85 -11.20 -12.74
CA TRP A 341 14.97 -12.33 -12.51
C TRP A 341 15.72 -13.65 -12.72
N ILE A 342 16.13 -14.29 -11.62
CA ILE A 342 16.78 -15.61 -11.64
C ILE A 342 15.75 -16.66 -12.06
N LEU A 343 14.57 -16.63 -11.39
CA LEU A 343 13.41 -17.48 -11.65
C LEU A 343 12.15 -16.62 -11.65
N LYS A 344 11.00 -17.17 -12.04
CA LYS A 344 9.70 -16.46 -11.98
C LYS A 344 9.33 -15.98 -10.57
N ASN A 345 9.86 -16.64 -9.55
CA ASN A 345 9.57 -16.39 -8.14
C ASN A 345 10.81 -15.99 -7.32
N LEU A 346 11.94 -15.73 -7.99
CA LEU A 346 13.18 -15.33 -7.33
C LEU A 346 13.85 -14.23 -8.14
N LYS A 347 14.09 -13.06 -7.53
CA LYS A 347 14.81 -11.95 -8.15
C LYS A 347 15.80 -11.30 -7.19
N LEU A 348 16.86 -10.75 -7.75
CA LEU A 348 17.77 -9.81 -7.12
C LEU A 348 17.43 -8.39 -7.58
N GLN A 349 17.58 -7.42 -6.70
CA GLN A 349 17.41 -6.01 -7.03
C GLN A 349 18.49 -5.19 -6.33
N LEU A 350 19.30 -4.50 -7.13
CA LEU A 350 20.29 -3.53 -6.68
C LEU A 350 19.69 -2.13 -6.83
N ASN A 351 19.75 -1.33 -5.78
CA ASN A 351 19.33 0.06 -5.79
C ASN A 351 20.49 0.94 -5.36
N LEU A 352 20.74 1.99 -6.13
CA LEU A 352 21.75 3.02 -5.85
C LEU A 352 21.01 4.36 -5.81
N ASN A 353 21.18 5.11 -4.73
CA ASN A 353 20.53 6.40 -4.57
C ASN A 353 21.54 7.46 -4.14
N GLN A 354 21.43 8.64 -4.75
CA GLN A 354 21.98 9.88 -4.25
C GLN A 354 20.85 10.68 -3.59
N ILE A 355 21.10 11.18 -2.40
CA ILE A 355 20.12 11.85 -1.55
C ILE A 355 20.62 13.24 -1.24
N ASP A 356 19.76 14.24 -1.44
CA ASP A 356 19.97 15.63 -1.03
C ASP A 356 18.84 15.99 -0.05
N ASP A 357 19.21 16.27 1.22
CA ASP A 357 18.29 16.50 2.34
C ASP A 357 18.59 17.84 3.01
N ASN A 358 17.94 18.91 2.58
CA ASN A 358 18.17 20.23 3.13
C ASN A 358 17.70 20.40 4.60
N ALA A 359 16.83 19.51 5.10
CA ALA A 359 16.50 19.50 6.52
C ALA A 359 17.70 19.09 7.40
N THR A 360 18.60 18.26 6.87
CA THR A 360 19.87 17.91 7.52
C THR A 360 20.86 19.07 7.45
N GLU A 361 20.95 19.75 6.30
CA GLU A 361 21.78 20.94 6.12
C GLU A 361 21.38 22.07 7.08
N HIS A 362 20.10 22.34 7.26
CA HIS A 362 19.59 23.32 8.23
C HIS A 362 19.97 23.01 9.68
N ARG A 363 20.27 21.76 9.99
CA ARG A 363 20.77 21.33 11.30
C ARG A 363 22.29 21.36 11.42
N GLY A 364 22.98 21.84 10.38
CA GLY A 364 24.44 22.00 10.36
C GLY A 364 25.24 20.74 10.06
N ALA A 365 24.62 19.70 9.50
CA ALA A 365 25.27 18.48 9.02
C ALA A 365 25.17 18.40 7.49
N ASP A 366 26.07 17.60 6.87
CA ASP A 366 26.02 17.37 5.43
C ASP A 366 24.72 16.64 5.05
N GLY A 367 23.89 17.29 4.24
CA GLY A 367 22.61 16.75 3.73
C GLY A 367 22.77 15.88 2.49
N SER A 368 23.96 15.84 1.88
CA SER A 368 24.20 15.07 0.66
C SER A 368 24.90 13.75 0.98
N TYR A 369 24.25 12.63 0.63
CA TYR A 369 24.79 11.30 0.88
C TYR A 369 24.25 10.25 -0.10
N SER A 370 24.97 9.12 -0.21
CA SER A 370 24.61 8.02 -1.09
C SER A 370 24.19 6.79 -0.30
N THR A 371 23.25 6.04 -0.87
CA THR A 371 22.87 4.73 -0.33
C THR A 371 22.92 3.67 -1.43
N ALA A 372 23.32 2.46 -1.03
CA ALA A 372 23.24 1.28 -1.87
C ALA A 372 22.51 0.18 -1.12
N ASP A 373 21.61 -0.53 -1.77
CA ASP A 373 21.01 -1.74 -1.20
C ASP A 373 20.86 -2.85 -2.25
N LEU A 374 21.16 -4.07 -1.82
CA LEU A 374 20.93 -5.29 -2.58
C LEU A 374 19.83 -6.08 -1.87
N GLN A 375 18.76 -6.38 -2.60
CA GLN A 375 17.61 -7.10 -2.06
C GLN A 375 17.40 -8.42 -2.81
N LEU A 376 17.18 -9.49 -2.04
CA LEU A 376 16.76 -10.79 -2.54
C LEU A 376 15.26 -10.95 -2.26
N TYR A 377 14.50 -11.17 -3.31
CA TYR A 377 13.06 -11.40 -3.25
C TYR A 377 12.77 -12.85 -3.60
N TRP A 378 12.13 -13.56 -2.71
CA TRP A 378 11.67 -14.93 -2.92
C TRP A 378 10.19 -15.07 -2.59
N ARG A 379 9.42 -15.63 -3.54
CA ARG A 379 7.99 -15.92 -3.41
C ARG A 379 7.76 -17.44 -3.52
N PHE A 380 6.89 -17.99 -2.70
CA PHE A 380 6.55 -19.42 -2.68
C PHE A 380 5.04 -19.66 -2.53
#